data_d14bf8d62d3610c802f39cff293bfaeb
#
_entry.id   d14bf8d62d3610c802f39cff293bfaeb
#
_cell.length_a   1.000
_cell.length_b   1.000
_cell.length_c   1.000
_cell.angle_alpha   90.00
_cell.angle_beta   90.00
_cell.angle_gamma   90.00
#
_symmetry.space_group_name_H-M   'P 1'
#
loop_
_entity.id
_entity.type
_entity.pdbx_description
1 polymer ?
#
loop_
_entity_poly.entity_id
_entity_poly.type
_entity_poly.pdbx_seq_one_letter_code
_entity_poly.pdbx_strand_id
1 'polypeptide(L)'
;MTMAKEITLAFSGASGAPYGWRLLELLLAQGIKVHLLVSSAARVVFATEHDIKLPAAPDKCTQMLLEYFSCDAALLKVYGKDDWFSPVASGSAAPRQMVICPCSTGTVSAIATGASDNLIERAADVVIKIGR
;
A
#
# COMPACT_ATOMS: atom_id res chain seq x y z
N MET A 1 -25.98 9.67 -1.45
CA MET A 1 -25.12 9.12 -2.52
C MET A 1 -23.83 8.62 -1.92
N THR A 2 -23.46 7.42 -2.26
CA THR A 2 -22.23 6.82 -1.75
C THR A 2 -21.15 6.92 -2.81
N MET A 3 -20.07 7.57 -2.49
CA MET A 3 -18.90 7.57 -3.37
C MET A 3 -18.05 6.36 -3.07
N ALA A 4 -17.55 5.71 -4.12
CA ALA A 4 -16.57 4.66 -3.94
C ALA A 4 -15.34 5.25 -3.25
N LYS A 5 -14.97 4.69 -2.13
CA LYS A 5 -13.78 5.14 -1.40
C LYS A 5 -12.59 4.29 -1.78
N GLU A 6 -11.50 4.96 -2.00
CA GLU A 6 -10.23 4.33 -2.34
C GLU A 6 -9.13 4.91 -1.47
N ILE A 7 -8.15 4.08 -1.17
CA ILE A 7 -7.00 4.52 -0.40
C ILE A 7 -5.75 3.80 -0.92
N THR A 8 -4.64 4.48 -0.87
CA THR A 8 -3.33 3.86 -1.06
C THR A 8 -2.80 3.46 0.30
N LEU A 9 -2.52 2.18 0.49
CA LEU A 9 -1.91 1.65 1.70
C LEU A 9 -0.54 1.12 1.36
N ALA A 10 0.46 1.50 2.12
CA ALA A 10 1.80 1.01 1.91
C ALA A 10 2.34 0.36 3.18
N PHE A 11 3.02 -0.77 2.99
CA PHE A 11 3.78 -1.45 4.05
C PHE A 11 5.25 -1.16 3.81
N SER A 12 5.91 -0.47 4.73
CA SER A 12 7.34 -0.27 4.65
C SER A 12 8.06 -1.11 5.71
N GLY A 13 9.39 -1.13 5.68
CA GLY A 13 10.20 -2.06 6.46
C GLY A 13 10.44 -1.63 7.90
N ALA A 14 9.39 -1.30 8.61
CA ALA A 14 9.46 -0.98 10.03
C ALA A 14 8.77 -2.05 10.86
N SER A 15 9.10 -2.13 12.14
CA SER A 15 8.36 -2.98 13.07
C SER A 15 6.90 -2.54 13.13
N GLY A 16 6.01 -3.46 13.43
CA GLY A 16 4.56 -3.18 13.50
C GLY A 16 3.75 -3.79 12.38
N ALA A 17 4.26 -4.85 11.74
CA ALA A 17 3.52 -5.57 10.69
C ALA A 17 2.08 -5.93 11.08
N PRO A 18 1.81 -6.41 12.33
CA PRO A 18 0.42 -6.71 12.71
C PRO A 18 -0.53 -5.52 12.60
N TYR A 19 -0.05 -4.31 12.83
CA TYR A 19 -0.89 -3.11 12.71
C TYR A 19 -1.27 -2.83 11.26
N GLY A 20 -0.30 -2.96 10.34
CA GLY A 20 -0.58 -2.80 8.90
C GLY A 20 -1.54 -3.86 8.40
N TRP A 21 -1.36 -5.10 8.84
CA TRP A 21 -2.23 -6.22 8.48
C TRP A 21 -3.66 -5.99 8.95
N ARG A 22 -3.81 -5.59 10.21
CA ARG A 22 -5.13 -5.31 10.79
C ARG A 22 -5.82 -4.15 10.08
N LEU A 23 -5.06 -3.11 9.74
CA LEU A 23 -5.61 -1.98 9.00
C LEU A 23 -6.12 -2.42 7.62
N LEU A 24 -5.37 -3.25 6.91
CA LEU A 24 -5.80 -3.79 5.62
C LEU A 24 -7.11 -4.56 5.78
N GLU A 25 -7.19 -5.43 6.78
CA GLU A 25 -8.40 -6.20 7.07
C GLU A 25 -9.60 -5.29 7.30
N LEU A 26 -9.44 -4.27 8.14
CA LEU A 26 -10.52 -3.34 8.46
C LEU A 26 -10.97 -2.53 7.26
N LEU A 27 -10.03 -2.07 6.42
CA LEU A 27 -10.37 -1.32 5.22
C LEU A 27 -11.20 -2.17 4.25
N LEU A 28 -10.77 -3.41 4.04
CA LEU A 28 -11.49 -4.33 3.16
C LEU A 28 -12.88 -4.66 3.72
N ALA A 29 -12.98 -4.84 5.04
CA ALA A 29 -14.26 -5.10 5.69
C ALA A 29 -15.25 -3.95 5.54
N GLN A 30 -14.76 -2.72 5.40
CA GLN A 30 -15.58 -1.54 5.17
C GLN A 30 -15.92 -1.30 3.69
N GLY A 31 -15.48 -2.20 2.81
CA GLY A 31 -15.71 -2.03 1.38
C GLY A 31 -14.87 -0.94 0.73
N ILE A 32 -13.77 -0.57 1.36
CA ILE A 32 -12.87 0.44 0.82
C ILE A 32 -11.88 -0.24 -0.12
N LYS A 33 -11.77 0.29 -1.33
CA LYS A 33 -10.81 -0.21 -2.31
C LYS A 33 -9.39 0.16 -1.89
N VAL A 34 -8.52 -0.84 -1.78
CA VAL A 34 -7.14 -0.65 -1.34
C VAL A 34 -6.17 -0.88 -2.50
N HIS A 35 -5.38 0.14 -2.77
CA HIS A 35 -4.22 0.05 -3.63
C HIS A 35 -3.02 -0.19 -2.73
N LEU A 36 -2.48 -1.41 -2.76
CA LEU A 36 -1.46 -1.83 -1.79
C LEU A 36 -0.08 -1.81 -2.40
N LEU A 37 0.84 -1.19 -1.68
CA LEU A 37 2.26 -1.16 -2.02
C LEU A 37 3.04 -1.83 -0.89
N VAL A 38 3.95 -2.75 -1.26
CA VAL A 38 4.74 -3.49 -0.27
C VAL A 38 6.21 -3.38 -0.65
N SER A 39 7.02 -2.81 0.23
CA SER A 39 8.46 -2.74 -0.03
C SER A 39 9.11 -4.11 0.19
N SER A 40 10.30 -4.29 -0.36
CA SER A 40 11.07 -5.53 -0.15
C SER A 40 11.37 -5.73 1.34
N ALA A 41 11.72 -4.65 2.04
CA ALA A 41 11.98 -4.71 3.46
C ALA A 41 10.72 -5.08 4.25
N ALA A 42 9.55 -4.60 3.83
CA ALA A 42 8.29 -4.96 4.47
C ALA A 42 8.00 -6.46 4.35
N ARG A 43 8.31 -7.06 3.21
CA ARG A 43 8.12 -8.51 3.07
C ARG A 43 8.93 -9.30 4.09
N VAL A 44 10.15 -8.85 4.36
CA VAL A 44 10.99 -9.48 5.39
C VAL A 44 10.36 -9.32 6.77
N VAL A 45 9.92 -8.11 7.10
CA VAL A 45 9.31 -7.83 8.40
C VAL A 45 8.03 -8.64 8.59
N PHE A 46 7.17 -8.73 7.59
CA PHE A 46 5.94 -9.53 7.68
C PHE A 46 6.25 -11.02 7.88
N ALA A 47 7.27 -11.53 7.21
CA ALA A 47 7.67 -12.93 7.37
C ALA A 47 8.22 -13.21 8.77
N THR A 48 8.99 -12.29 9.33
CA THR A 48 9.64 -12.49 10.63
C THR A 48 8.77 -12.12 11.83
N GLU A 49 8.00 -11.05 11.74
CA GLU A 49 7.17 -10.60 12.86
C GLU A 49 5.77 -11.20 12.87
N HIS A 50 5.22 -11.52 11.71
CA HIS A 50 3.82 -11.90 11.59
C HIS A 50 3.61 -13.24 10.91
N ASP A 51 4.69 -13.92 10.59
CA ASP A 51 4.69 -15.24 9.93
C ASP A 51 3.83 -15.25 8.65
N ILE A 52 3.84 -14.15 7.93
CA ILE A 52 3.12 -14.02 6.65
C ILE A 52 4.13 -13.77 5.54
N LYS A 53 4.15 -14.68 4.57
CA LYS A 53 5.03 -14.56 3.41
C LYS A 53 4.27 -13.91 2.27
N LEU A 54 4.57 -12.66 2.00
CA LEU A 54 3.97 -11.92 0.90
C LEU A 54 4.78 -12.17 -0.37
N PRO A 55 4.16 -12.70 -1.44
CA PRO A 55 4.88 -12.90 -2.70
C PRO A 55 5.45 -11.60 -3.26
N ALA A 56 6.62 -11.68 -3.88
CA ALA A 56 7.24 -10.52 -4.50
C ALA A 56 6.51 -10.09 -5.79
N ALA A 57 5.95 -11.06 -6.51
CA ALA A 57 5.19 -10.77 -7.73
C ALA A 57 3.84 -10.14 -7.36
N PRO A 58 3.52 -8.95 -7.88
CA PRO A 58 2.30 -8.24 -7.49
C PRO A 58 1.03 -9.05 -7.71
N ASP A 59 0.91 -9.73 -8.84
CA ASP A 59 -0.29 -10.51 -9.15
C ASP A 59 -0.47 -11.68 -8.20
N LYS A 60 0.62 -12.35 -7.85
CA LYS A 60 0.58 -13.46 -6.90
C LYS A 60 0.25 -12.96 -5.50
N CYS A 61 0.79 -11.82 -5.12
CA CYS A 61 0.48 -11.20 -3.83
C CYS A 61 -1.00 -10.82 -3.75
N THR A 62 -1.52 -10.20 -4.81
CA THR A 62 -2.94 -9.88 -4.90
C THR A 62 -3.81 -11.11 -4.72
N GLN A 63 -3.50 -12.17 -5.45
CA GLN A 63 -4.26 -13.42 -5.40
C GLN A 63 -4.25 -14.03 -3.99
N MET A 64 -3.07 -14.08 -3.37
CA MET A 64 -2.93 -14.61 -2.01
C MET A 64 -3.78 -13.82 -1.00
N LEU A 65 -3.76 -12.49 -1.10
CA LEU A 65 -4.50 -11.64 -0.17
C LEU A 65 -6.01 -11.73 -0.41
N LEU A 66 -6.45 -11.81 -1.67
CA LEU A 66 -7.87 -11.99 -1.98
C LEU A 66 -8.41 -13.29 -1.39
N GLU A 67 -7.62 -14.36 -1.46
CA GLU A 67 -8.00 -15.64 -0.88
C GLU A 67 -8.00 -15.58 0.65
N TYR A 68 -6.96 -14.97 1.22
CA TYR A 68 -6.84 -14.88 2.68
C TYR A 68 -8.01 -14.11 3.30
N PHE A 69 -8.36 -12.96 2.73
CA PHE A 69 -9.42 -12.11 3.27
C PHE A 69 -10.80 -12.42 2.71
N SER A 70 -10.89 -13.31 1.74
CA SER A 70 -12.15 -13.68 1.06
C SER A 70 -12.92 -12.45 0.62
N CYS A 71 -12.24 -11.48 0.02
CA CYS A 71 -12.85 -10.23 -0.42
C CYS A 71 -13.02 -10.20 -1.94
N ASP A 72 -13.85 -9.25 -2.40
CA ASP A 72 -14.07 -9.03 -3.82
C ASP A 72 -12.77 -8.55 -4.49
N ALA A 73 -12.47 -9.13 -5.65
CA ALA A 73 -11.28 -8.77 -6.43
C ALA A 73 -11.25 -7.29 -6.82
N ALA A 74 -12.39 -6.63 -6.86
CA ALA A 74 -12.45 -5.20 -7.15
C ALA A 74 -11.93 -4.32 -6.01
N LEU A 75 -11.79 -4.88 -4.80
CA LEU A 75 -11.42 -4.11 -3.61
C LEU A 75 -9.92 -4.07 -3.31
N LEU A 76 -9.13 -4.91 -3.97
CA LEU A 76 -7.71 -4.98 -3.61
C LEU A 76 -6.85 -5.25 -4.84
N LYS A 77 -5.83 -4.43 -4.99
CA LYS A 77 -4.78 -4.67 -5.98
C LYS A 77 -3.43 -4.29 -5.40
N VAL A 78 -2.45 -5.16 -5.59
CA VAL A 78 -1.06 -4.92 -5.21
C VAL A 78 -0.30 -4.46 -6.45
N TYR A 79 0.54 -3.43 -6.29
CA TYR A 79 1.39 -2.92 -7.36
C TYR A 79 2.85 -3.22 -7.05
N GLY A 80 3.63 -3.48 -8.08
CA GLY A 80 5.07 -3.71 -7.94
C GLY A 80 5.84 -2.42 -7.83
N LYS A 81 7.07 -2.51 -7.35
CA LYS A 81 7.93 -1.35 -7.15
C LYS A 81 8.23 -0.58 -8.44
N ASP A 82 8.10 -1.24 -9.58
CA ASP A 82 8.39 -0.65 -10.89
C ASP A 82 7.12 -0.23 -11.66
N ASP A 83 5.96 -0.26 -11.02
CA ASP A 83 4.69 0.08 -11.66
C ASP A 83 4.45 1.59 -11.68
N TRP A 84 5.38 2.31 -12.32
CA TRP A 84 5.35 3.78 -12.40
C TRP A 84 4.14 4.33 -13.17
N PHE A 85 3.48 3.50 -13.97
CA PHE A 85 2.29 3.89 -14.73
C PHE A 85 1.00 3.45 -14.05
N SER A 86 1.09 2.93 -12.82
CA SER A 86 -0.08 2.54 -12.05
C SER A 86 -0.88 3.77 -11.61
N PRO A 87 -2.17 3.59 -11.22
CA PRO A 87 -2.99 4.70 -10.76
C PRO A 87 -2.38 5.48 -9.60
N VAL A 88 -1.69 4.81 -8.68
CA VAL A 88 -1.12 5.45 -7.48
C VAL A 88 -0.02 6.46 -7.82
N ALA A 89 0.60 6.34 -8.99
CA ALA A 89 1.65 7.25 -9.45
C ALA A 89 1.10 8.37 -10.33
N SER A 90 -0.20 8.42 -10.56
CA SER A 90 -0.84 9.39 -11.46
C SER A 90 -1.59 10.44 -10.67
N GLY A 91 -1.31 11.71 -10.94
CA GLY A 91 -2.00 12.82 -10.28
C GLY A 91 -3.49 12.88 -10.57
N SER A 92 -3.96 12.32 -11.70
CA SER A 92 -5.38 12.33 -12.06
C SER A 92 -6.12 11.08 -11.59
N ALA A 93 -5.44 9.96 -11.39
CA ALA A 93 -6.07 8.69 -11.05
C ALA A 93 -5.80 8.23 -9.62
N ALA A 94 -4.83 8.83 -8.93
CA ALA A 94 -4.45 8.38 -7.59
C ALA A 94 -5.55 8.64 -6.56
N PRO A 95 -5.73 7.72 -5.60
CA PRO A 95 -6.57 8.00 -4.45
C PRO A 95 -6.08 9.26 -3.73
N ARG A 96 -6.99 10.00 -3.12
CA ARG A 96 -6.65 11.24 -2.42
C ARG A 96 -6.01 11.00 -1.05
N GLN A 97 -6.15 9.81 -0.52
CA GLN A 97 -5.65 9.46 0.80
C GLN A 97 -4.63 8.34 0.69
N MET A 98 -3.61 8.42 1.52
CA MET A 98 -2.57 7.39 1.61
C MET A 98 -2.18 7.19 3.06
N VAL A 99 -2.00 5.94 3.45
CA VAL A 99 -1.49 5.57 4.77
C VAL A 99 -0.28 4.67 4.56
N ILE A 100 0.75 4.91 5.32
CA ILE A 100 1.94 4.04 5.37
C ILE A 100 2.01 3.46 6.77
N CYS A 101 1.75 2.17 6.89
CA CYS A 101 1.68 1.50 8.18
C CYS A 101 2.12 0.04 8.05
N PRO A 102 3.23 -0.35 8.65
CA PRO A 102 4.17 0.46 9.40
C PRO A 102 5.01 1.37 8.47
N CYS A 103 5.53 2.47 9.02
CA CYS A 103 6.35 3.40 8.25
C CYS A 103 7.75 3.51 8.86
N SER A 104 8.79 3.19 8.05
CA SER A 104 10.17 3.32 8.50
C SER A 104 10.58 4.79 8.57
N THR A 105 11.56 5.10 9.42
CA THR A 105 12.11 6.46 9.52
C THR A 105 12.73 6.91 8.20
N GLY A 106 13.35 5.97 7.46
CA GLY A 106 13.90 6.27 6.15
C GLY A 106 12.82 6.70 5.15
N THR A 107 11.66 6.03 5.18
CA THR A 107 10.53 6.40 4.31
C THR A 107 9.97 7.76 4.69
N VAL A 108 9.81 8.05 6.00
CA VAL A 108 9.35 9.37 6.46
C VAL A 108 10.32 10.46 5.99
N SER A 109 11.61 10.23 6.16
CA SER A 109 12.63 11.21 5.75
C SER A 109 12.61 11.46 4.25
N ALA A 110 12.50 10.39 3.44
CA ALA A 110 12.43 10.50 1.99
C ALA A 110 11.21 11.30 1.54
N ILE A 111 10.04 11.02 2.12
CA ILE A 111 8.80 11.74 1.80
C ILE A 111 8.92 13.22 2.19
N ALA A 112 9.46 13.50 3.38
CA ALA A 112 9.61 14.86 3.86
C ALA A 112 10.53 15.71 2.98
N THR A 113 11.53 15.08 2.34
CA THR A 113 12.46 15.78 1.46
C THR A 113 12.04 15.74 -0.01
N GLY A 114 10.88 15.16 -0.33
CA GLY A 114 10.36 15.12 -1.69
C GLY A 114 11.01 14.08 -2.59
N ALA A 115 11.66 13.07 -2.03
CA ALA A 115 12.27 12.00 -2.82
C ALA A 115 11.20 11.15 -3.50
N SER A 116 11.50 10.61 -4.68
CA SER A 116 10.61 9.76 -5.46
C SER A 116 11.38 8.59 -6.07
N ASP A 117 12.14 7.88 -5.27
CA ASP A 117 13.04 6.83 -5.73
C ASP A 117 12.36 5.46 -5.86
N ASN A 118 11.18 5.31 -5.28
CA ASN A 118 10.40 4.08 -5.39
C ASN A 118 8.91 4.44 -5.47
N LEU A 119 8.08 3.44 -5.71
CA LEU A 119 6.64 3.67 -5.92
C LEU A 119 5.96 4.21 -4.66
N ILE A 120 6.38 3.80 -3.47
CA ILE A 120 5.80 4.31 -2.21
C ILE A 120 6.07 5.81 -2.10
N GLU A 121 7.30 6.24 -2.31
CA GLU A 121 7.67 7.65 -2.26
C GLU A 121 6.97 8.45 -3.35
N ARG A 122 6.88 7.88 -4.55
CA ARG A 122 6.19 8.52 -5.68
C ARG A 122 4.70 8.70 -5.37
N ALA A 123 4.05 7.66 -4.84
CA ALA A 123 2.63 7.74 -4.47
C ALA A 123 2.40 8.79 -3.40
N ALA A 124 3.28 8.87 -2.39
CA ALA A 124 3.17 9.88 -1.34
C ALA A 124 3.33 11.28 -1.91
N ASP A 125 4.29 11.49 -2.80
CA ASP A 125 4.50 12.78 -3.46
C ASP A 125 3.27 13.22 -4.26
N VAL A 126 2.65 12.29 -4.98
CA VAL A 126 1.43 12.56 -5.74
C VAL A 126 0.28 12.97 -4.81
N VAL A 127 0.06 12.23 -3.73
CA VAL A 127 -1.02 12.54 -2.76
C VAL A 127 -0.81 13.91 -2.13
N ILE A 128 0.41 14.24 -1.75
CA ILE A 128 0.73 15.54 -1.17
C ILE A 128 0.38 16.66 -2.15
N LYS A 129 0.70 16.48 -3.43
CA LYS A 129 0.45 17.51 -4.45
C LYS A 129 -1.04 17.67 -4.75
N ILE A 130 -1.80 16.57 -4.87
CA ILE A 130 -3.23 16.64 -5.18
C ILE A 130 -4.08 16.99 -3.95
N GLY A 131 -3.56 16.81 -2.76
CA GLY A 131 -4.27 17.07 -1.51
C GLY A 131 -4.35 18.55 -1.12
N ARG A 132 -3.86 19.41 -1.96
CA ARG A 132 -3.82 20.86 -1.66
C ARG A 132 -5.07 21.62 -2.09
#